data_e823172badd1ffaf9d863e00abd66fb2
#
_entry.id   e823172badd1ffaf9d863e00abd66fb2
#
_cell.length_a   1.000
_cell.length_b   1.000
_cell.length_c   1.000
_cell.angle_alpha   90.00
_cell.angle_beta   90.00
_cell.angle_gamma   90.00
#
_symmetry.space_group_name_H-M   'P 1'
#
loop_
_entity.id
_entity.type
_entity.pdbx_description
1 polymer ?
#
loop_
_entity_poly.entity_id
_entity_poly.type
_entity_poly.pdbx_seq_one_letter_code
_entity_poly.pdbx_strand_id
1 'polypeptide(L)'
;MADASKGDELNRHDGGGVSILGVDGRRYTVDESTASYFYEIEALLQTDPETPEQVEERTILAGNALEEAVGYEMALSMDARCSRIVEKLLAAAEDDDLVRYLAGITKDATDFYVLCKSLFGSRVAEHALGCVPAKVGKTPPDDLLRKLQAPLKAIADGVVAEAVNCAYDPRVSPVARKFLSVLSGRECSPSSKAGGLANKLKGGTSKAGAFADSGIGQPERHRFADELKAFADAMLAALEPELWNLTEDACGSAFLQAMLNAHQGDAAALNWIVPGFLGCAPEENTPEGELLANADEK
;
A
#
# COMPACT_ATOMS: atom_id res chain seq x y z
N MET A 1 0.48 24.16 18.68
CA MET A 1 1.66 23.47 18.14
C MET A 1 2.25 22.65 19.28
N ALA A 2 1.87 21.40 19.41
CA ALA A 2 2.38 20.47 20.41
C ALA A 2 3.24 19.43 19.68
N ASP A 3 4.43 19.29 20.21
CA ASP A 3 5.57 18.52 19.71
C ASP A 3 5.24 17.04 19.50
N ALA A 4 5.09 16.63 18.23
CA ALA A 4 4.78 15.27 17.81
C ALA A 4 6.04 14.35 17.72
N SER A 5 7.19 14.79 18.28
CA SER A 5 8.49 14.11 18.09
C SER A 5 8.87 13.12 19.20
N LYS A 6 7.99 12.78 20.14
CA LYS A 6 8.32 11.93 21.31
C LYS A 6 7.80 10.50 21.27
N GLY A 7 7.32 9.99 20.12
CA GLY A 7 6.73 8.66 20.00
C GLY A 7 7.69 7.50 19.67
N ASP A 8 8.92 7.76 19.25
CA ASP A 8 9.80 6.74 18.67
C ASP A 8 10.91 6.19 19.60
N GLU A 9 10.88 6.55 20.88
CA GLU A 9 11.91 6.09 21.82
C GLU A 9 11.39 5.01 22.77
N LEU A 10 11.26 3.77 22.34
CA LEU A 10 11.26 2.62 23.28
C LEU A 10 11.48 1.29 22.56
N ASN A 11 12.53 1.21 21.74
CA ASN A 11 13.11 -0.07 21.36
C ASN A 11 14.09 -0.47 22.47
N ARG A 12 13.61 -1.02 23.57
CA ARG A 12 14.47 -1.57 24.64
C ARG A 12 14.82 -3.00 24.31
N HIS A 13 16.06 -3.22 23.92
CA HIS A 13 16.69 -4.53 23.93
C HIS A 13 16.98 -4.95 25.38
N ASP A 14 15.96 -5.40 26.12
CA ASP A 14 16.18 -6.10 27.38
C ASP A 14 16.28 -7.61 27.07
N GLY A 15 17.47 -8.16 27.11
CA GLY A 15 17.70 -9.61 27.02
C GLY A 15 17.71 -10.18 25.59
N GLY A 16 18.18 -9.45 24.55
CA GLY A 16 18.41 -9.98 23.19
C GLY A 16 17.18 -10.12 22.29
N GLY A 17 15.96 -10.14 22.82
CA GLY A 17 14.70 -10.18 22.09
C GLY A 17 14.23 -8.80 21.62
N VAL A 18 13.25 -8.76 20.69
CA VAL A 18 12.61 -7.53 20.19
C VAL A 18 11.30 -7.29 20.96
N SER A 19 11.05 -6.05 21.36
CA SER A 19 9.80 -5.67 22.04
C SER A 19 9.39 -4.26 21.62
N ILE A 20 8.25 -4.14 20.93
CA ILE A 20 7.74 -2.90 20.34
C ILE A 20 6.34 -2.63 20.86
N LEU A 21 6.07 -1.38 21.25
CA LEU A 21 4.74 -0.93 21.65
C LEU A 21 4.01 -0.38 20.42
N GLY A 22 2.90 -0.99 20.05
CA GLY A 22 2.04 -0.51 18.97
C GLY A 22 1.24 0.73 19.38
N VAL A 23 0.72 1.46 18.40
CA VAL A 23 -0.14 2.63 18.62
C VAL A 23 -1.48 2.29 19.27
N ASP A 24 -1.86 1.02 19.24
CA ASP A 24 -3.02 0.43 19.91
C ASP A 24 -2.77 0.07 21.37
N GLY A 25 -1.55 0.32 21.86
CA GLY A 25 -1.12 -0.04 23.21
C GLY A 25 -0.75 -1.51 23.41
N ARG A 26 -0.88 -2.35 22.37
CA ARG A 26 -0.42 -3.75 22.43
C ARG A 26 1.10 -3.82 22.33
N ARG A 27 1.68 -4.80 23.00
CA ARG A 27 3.12 -5.09 22.93
C ARG A 27 3.36 -6.26 21.99
N TYR A 28 4.15 -6.01 20.98
CA TYR A 28 4.57 -7.00 19.99
C TYR A 28 5.99 -7.44 20.31
N THR A 29 6.21 -8.74 20.51
CA THR A 29 7.50 -9.27 20.98
C THR A 29 7.99 -10.38 20.08
N VAL A 30 9.32 -10.47 19.94
CA VAL A 30 10.03 -11.60 19.33
C VAL A 30 11.01 -12.11 20.37
N ASP A 31 11.09 -13.40 20.56
CA ASP A 31 12.07 -14.01 21.43
C ASP A 31 13.51 -13.84 20.88
N GLU A 32 14.49 -14.02 21.77
CA GLU A 32 15.90 -13.83 21.45
C GLU A 32 16.40 -14.79 20.36
N SER A 33 15.92 -16.02 20.35
CA SER A 33 16.36 -17.03 19.38
C SER A 33 15.91 -16.68 17.97
N THR A 34 14.64 -16.30 17.81
CA THR A 34 14.08 -15.86 16.53
C THR A 34 14.74 -14.56 16.07
N ALA A 35 14.93 -13.57 16.94
CA ALA A 35 15.61 -12.33 16.58
C ALA A 35 17.04 -12.58 16.13
N SER A 36 17.79 -13.43 16.83
CA SER A 36 19.17 -13.81 16.48
C SER A 36 19.24 -14.52 15.14
N TYR A 37 18.31 -15.42 14.86
CA TYR A 37 18.18 -16.08 13.56
C TYR A 37 18.02 -15.08 12.41
N PHE A 38 17.12 -14.08 12.58
CA PHE A 38 16.97 -13.03 11.57
C PHE A 38 18.24 -12.21 11.37
N TYR A 39 18.98 -11.91 12.45
CA TYR A 39 20.24 -11.18 12.36
C TYR A 39 21.34 -11.98 11.64
N GLU A 40 21.36 -13.30 11.77
CA GLU A 40 22.28 -14.18 11.06
C GLU A 40 21.97 -14.23 9.56
N ILE A 41 20.67 -14.28 9.19
CA ILE A 41 20.25 -14.28 7.78
C ILE A 41 20.61 -12.95 7.09
N GLU A 42 20.66 -11.83 7.82
CA GLU A 42 20.98 -10.53 7.23
C GLU A 42 22.26 -10.58 6.39
N ALA A 43 23.28 -11.29 6.89
CA ALA A 43 24.56 -11.42 6.19
C ALA A 43 24.41 -12.19 4.85
N LEU A 44 23.55 -13.20 4.81
CA LEU A 44 23.29 -13.99 3.60
C LEU A 44 22.47 -13.20 2.55
N LEU A 45 21.74 -12.17 2.99
CA LEU A 45 20.92 -11.33 2.12
C LEU A 45 21.64 -10.07 1.61
N GLN A 46 22.93 -9.88 1.94
CA GLN A 46 23.66 -8.67 1.53
C GLN A 46 24.05 -8.67 0.06
N THR A 47 24.34 -9.84 -0.51
CA THR A 47 24.76 -9.98 -1.89
C THR A 47 23.57 -10.36 -2.77
N ASP A 48 23.35 -9.65 -3.88
CA ASP A 48 22.32 -10.04 -4.84
C ASP A 48 22.72 -11.33 -5.56
N PRO A 49 21.75 -12.24 -5.83
CA PRO A 49 22.05 -13.48 -6.53
C PRO A 49 22.43 -13.19 -7.99
N GLU A 50 23.54 -13.77 -8.43
CA GLU A 50 24.06 -13.60 -9.80
C GLU A 50 23.76 -14.81 -10.69
N THR A 51 23.48 -15.98 -10.10
CA THR A 51 23.20 -17.22 -10.82
C THR A 51 21.79 -17.77 -10.48
N PRO A 52 21.20 -18.59 -11.38
CA PRO A 52 19.91 -19.22 -11.12
C PRO A 52 19.90 -20.05 -9.83
N GLU A 53 21.00 -20.75 -9.54
CA GLU A 53 21.15 -21.58 -8.34
C GLU A 53 21.09 -20.69 -7.07
N GLN A 54 21.75 -19.54 -7.10
CA GLN A 54 21.71 -18.58 -5.97
C GLN A 54 20.30 -17.96 -5.81
N VAL A 55 19.56 -17.77 -6.90
CA VAL A 55 18.16 -17.33 -6.82
C VAL A 55 17.32 -18.40 -6.14
N GLU A 56 17.48 -19.68 -6.50
CA GLU A 56 16.77 -20.79 -5.89
C GLU A 56 17.11 -20.93 -4.39
N GLU A 57 18.41 -20.89 -4.04
CA GLU A 57 18.87 -20.91 -2.64
C GLU A 57 18.27 -19.76 -1.84
N ARG A 58 18.19 -18.55 -2.42
CA ARG A 58 17.57 -17.39 -1.78
C ARG A 58 16.06 -17.56 -1.58
N THR A 59 15.37 -18.16 -2.54
CA THR A 59 13.95 -18.46 -2.44
C THR A 59 13.68 -19.46 -1.32
N ILE A 60 14.47 -20.52 -1.23
CA ILE A 60 14.37 -21.51 -0.13
C ILE A 60 14.66 -20.83 1.23
N LEU A 61 15.71 -20.01 1.32
CA LEU A 61 16.02 -19.27 2.54
C LEU A 61 14.85 -18.35 2.93
N ALA A 62 14.25 -17.66 1.97
CA ALA A 62 13.12 -16.77 2.21
C ALA A 62 11.91 -17.55 2.75
N GLY A 63 11.55 -18.67 2.14
CA GLY A 63 10.47 -19.52 2.61
C GLY A 63 10.65 -19.99 4.05
N ASN A 64 11.84 -20.53 4.37
CA ASN A 64 12.17 -21.00 5.72
C ASN A 64 12.12 -19.86 6.75
N ALA A 65 12.69 -18.69 6.41
CA ALA A 65 12.71 -17.55 7.32
C ALA A 65 11.31 -16.95 7.54
N LEU A 66 10.46 -16.91 6.51
CA LEU A 66 9.08 -16.45 6.65
C LEU A 66 8.20 -17.47 7.38
N GLU A 67 8.57 -18.75 7.38
CA GLU A 67 7.93 -19.76 8.22
C GLU A 67 8.27 -19.55 9.70
N GLU A 68 9.52 -19.27 10.04
CA GLU A 68 9.95 -18.90 11.40
C GLU A 68 9.36 -17.56 11.88
N ALA A 69 8.97 -16.68 10.94
CA ALA A 69 8.31 -15.42 11.25
C ALA A 69 6.84 -15.58 11.69
N VAL A 70 6.24 -16.75 11.53
CA VAL A 70 4.82 -16.98 11.81
C VAL A 70 4.48 -16.68 13.27
N GLY A 71 3.57 -15.72 13.47
CA GLY A 71 3.19 -15.21 14.79
C GLY A 71 4.05 -14.04 15.29
N TYR A 72 5.13 -13.71 14.61
CA TYR A 72 6.02 -12.59 14.92
C TYR A 72 6.05 -11.52 13.80
N GLU A 73 5.22 -11.67 12.75
CA GLU A 73 5.23 -10.83 11.56
C GLU A 73 5.15 -9.34 11.91
N MET A 74 4.26 -8.98 12.83
CA MET A 74 4.08 -7.61 13.29
C MET A 74 5.33 -7.05 13.96
N ALA A 75 5.89 -7.79 14.93
CA ALA A 75 7.06 -7.34 15.68
C ALA A 75 8.31 -7.25 14.80
N LEU A 76 8.55 -8.24 13.94
CA LEU A 76 9.68 -8.24 13.00
C LEU A 76 9.57 -7.09 11.99
N SER A 77 8.37 -6.79 11.52
CA SER A 77 8.13 -5.72 10.55
C SER A 77 8.27 -4.31 11.15
N MET A 78 7.98 -4.16 12.43
CA MET A 78 8.10 -2.87 13.14
C MET A 78 9.49 -2.63 13.72
N ASP A 79 10.37 -3.64 13.77
CA ASP A 79 11.74 -3.49 14.25
C ASP A 79 12.65 -2.82 13.21
N ALA A 80 13.54 -1.95 13.67
CA ALA A 80 14.42 -1.16 12.81
C ALA A 80 15.40 -2.00 11.96
N ARG A 81 15.82 -3.16 12.45
CA ARG A 81 16.76 -4.05 11.76
C ARG A 81 16.03 -5.16 11.02
N CYS A 82 15.10 -5.84 11.70
CA CYS A 82 14.36 -6.97 11.12
C CYS A 82 13.48 -6.54 9.94
N SER A 83 12.92 -5.33 9.95
CA SER A 83 12.09 -4.82 8.84
C SER A 83 12.80 -4.90 7.48
N ARG A 84 14.09 -4.53 7.43
CA ARG A 84 14.88 -4.59 6.18
C ARG A 84 15.15 -6.02 5.72
N ILE A 85 15.27 -6.93 6.69
CA ILE A 85 15.45 -8.35 6.40
C ILE A 85 14.14 -8.90 5.82
N VAL A 86 13.01 -8.59 6.46
CA VAL A 86 11.66 -8.98 5.98
C VAL A 86 11.40 -8.46 4.56
N GLU A 87 11.71 -7.18 4.25
CA GLU A 87 11.58 -6.66 2.89
C GLU A 87 12.34 -7.49 1.86
N LYS A 88 13.59 -7.87 2.16
CA LYS A 88 14.41 -8.71 1.27
C LYS A 88 13.89 -10.13 1.13
N LEU A 89 13.37 -10.71 2.21
CA LEU A 89 12.76 -12.03 2.20
C LEU A 89 11.50 -12.03 1.34
N LEU A 90 10.61 -11.04 1.50
CA LEU A 90 9.40 -10.90 0.70
C LEU A 90 9.67 -10.73 -0.80
N ALA A 91 10.75 -10.04 -1.17
CA ALA A 91 11.17 -9.91 -2.56
C ALA A 91 11.56 -11.25 -3.21
N ALA A 92 12.11 -12.19 -2.41
CA ALA A 92 12.54 -13.51 -2.86
C ALA A 92 11.51 -14.63 -2.60
N ALA A 93 10.47 -14.36 -1.79
CA ALA A 93 9.47 -15.33 -1.35
C ALA A 93 8.67 -15.95 -2.50
N GLU A 94 8.17 -17.15 -2.33
CA GLU A 94 7.17 -17.74 -3.20
C GLU A 94 5.76 -17.16 -2.96
N ASP A 95 4.82 -17.52 -3.82
CA ASP A 95 3.46 -16.99 -3.78
C ASP A 95 2.75 -17.32 -2.45
N ASP A 96 2.88 -18.56 -1.99
CA ASP A 96 2.26 -19.03 -0.75
C ASP A 96 2.86 -18.37 0.49
N ASP A 97 4.16 -18.08 0.49
CA ASP A 97 4.83 -17.38 1.57
C ASP A 97 4.36 -15.93 1.68
N LEU A 98 4.22 -15.24 0.54
CA LEU A 98 3.67 -13.89 0.52
C LEU A 98 2.23 -13.85 1.03
N VAL A 99 1.38 -14.80 0.59
CA VAL A 99 -0.01 -14.91 1.06
C VAL A 99 -0.06 -15.15 2.57
N ARG A 100 0.76 -16.08 3.08
CA ARG A 100 0.86 -16.39 4.50
C ARG A 100 1.30 -15.16 5.31
N TYR A 101 2.30 -14.44 4.84
CA TYR A 101 2.78 -13.22 5.47
C TYR A 101 1.69 -12.13 5.51
N LEU A 102 1.00 -11.89 4.39
CA LEU A 102 -0.10 -10.93 4.33
C LEU A 102 -1.23 -11.32 5.31
N ALA A 103 -1.55 -12.61 5.42
CA ALA A 103 -2.52 -13.09 6.40
C ALA A 103 -2.06 -12.88 7.84
N GLY A 104 -0.75 -13.00 8.12
CA GLY A 104 -0.17 -12.77 9.44
C GLY A 104 -0.27 -11.33 9.91
N ILE A 105 0.00 -10.35 9.02
CA ILE A 105 -0.10 -8.92 9.35
C ILE A 105 -1.54 -8.37 9.32
N THR A 106 -2.51 -9.20 8.99
CA THR A 106 -3.95 -8.85 8.94
C THR A 106 -4.80 -9.76 9.82
N LYS A 107 -4.17 -10.44 10.78
CA LYS A 107 -4.83 -11.42 11.64
C LYS A 107 -5.95 -10.80 12.47
N ASP A 108 -5.70 -9.62 13.04
CA ASP A 108 -6.70 -8.82 13.73
C ASP A 108 -7.09 -7.61 12.88
N ALA A 109 -8.32 -7.14 13.02
CA ALA A 109 -8.89 -6.05 12.19
C ALA A 109 -8.07 -4.75 12.24
N THR A 110 -7.33 -4.50 13.32
CA THR A 110 -6.51 -3.29 13.51
C THR A 110 -5.04 -3.48 13.17
N ASP A 111 -4.57 -4.72 13.00
CA ASP A 111 -3.13 -5.03 12.86
C ASP A 111 -2.51 -4.28 11.69
N PHE A 112 -3.16 -4.32 10.52
CA PHE A 112 -2.62 -3.65 9.35
C PHE A 112 -2.47 -2.14 9.55
N TYR A 113 -3.45 -1.47 10.18
CA TYR A 113 -3.37 -0.05 10.49
C TYR A 113 -2.24 0.24 11.49
N VAL A 114 -2.12 -0.57 12.55
CA VAL A 114 -1.02 -0.46 13.54
C VAL A 114 0.34 -0.59 12.86
N LEU A 115 0.48 -1.57 11.97
CA LEU A 115 1.70 -1.75 11.18
C LEU A 115 2.02 -0.51 10.34
N CYS A 116 1.03 0.04 9.63
CA CYS A 116 1.19 1.22 8.78
C CYS A 116 1.54 2.50 9.56
N LYS A 117 1.15 2.61 10.83
CA LYS A 117 1.53 3.72 11.71
C LYS A 117 2.98 3.65 12.17
N SER A 118 3.59 2.47 12.18
CA SER A 118 5.00 2.28 12.52
C SER A 118 5.92 2.84 11.43
N LEU A 119 7.03 3.46 11.82
CA LEU A 119 8.03 4.00 10.89
C LEU A 119 8.62 2.93 9.96
N PHE A 120 8.90 1.76 10.50
CA PHE A 120 9.46 0.63 9.74
C PHE A 120 8.37 -0.25 9.15
N GLY A 121 7.31 -0.50 9.92
CA GLY A 121 6.17 -1.33 9.50
C GLY A 121 5.47 -0.80 8.25
N SER A 122 5.32 0.53 8.10
CA SER A 122 4.72 1.13 6.89
C SER A 122 5.51 0.78 5.62
N ARG A 123 6.85 0.74 5.69
CA ARG A 123 7.69 0.36 4.55
C ARG A 123 7.55 -1.10 4.19
N VAL A 124 7.52 -1.96 5.22
CA VAL A 124 7.30 -3.40 5.01
C VAL A 124 5.92 -3.67 4.41
N ALA A 125 4.87 -3.01 4.91
CA ALA A 125 3.52 -3.11 4.36
C ALA A 125 3.46 -2.66 2.89
N GLU A 126 4.06 -1.51 2.57
CA GLU A 126 4.14 -1.01 1.19
C GLU A 126 4.92 -1.97 0.29
N HIS A 127 6.04 -2.53 0.79
CA HIS A 127 6.86 -3.50 0.05
C HIS A 127 6.11 -4.81 -0.19
N ALA A 128 5.46 -5.37 0.83
CA ALA A 128 4.65 -6.59 0.70
C ALA A 128 3.54 -6.43 -0.35
N LEU A 129 2.80 -5.32 -0.30
CA LEU A 129 1.83 -4.98 -1.33
C LEU A 129 2.48 -4.82 -2.71
N GLY A 130 3.69 -4.27 -2.77
CA GLY A 130 4.48 -4.13 -4.00
C GLY A 130 4.88 -5.44 -4.64
N CYS A 131 4.99 -6.54 -3.88
CA CYS A 131 5.30 -7.87 -4.39
C CYS A 131 4.09 -8.54 -5.06
N VAL A 132 2.85 -8.20 -4.68
CA VAL A 132 1.63 -8.84 -5.21
C VAL A 132 1.52 -8.76 -6.74
N PRO A 133 1.69 -7.61 -7.42
CA PRO A 133 1.58 -7.52 -8.87
C PRO A 133 2.58 -8.41 -9.61
N ALA A 134 3.81 -8.56 -9.09
CA ALA A 134 4.83 -9.41 -9.68
C ALA A 134 4.44 -10.89 -9.64
N LYS A 135 3.84 -11.32 -8.54
CA LYS A 135 3.36 -12.70 -8.34
C LYS A 135 2.10 -13.00 -9.15
N VAL A 136 1.17 -12.05 -9.15
CA VAL A 136 -0.07 -12.17 -9.93
C VAL A 136 0.22 -12.19 -11.44
N GLY A 137 1.29 -11.51 -11.94
CA GLY A 137 1.70 -11.56 -13.34
C GLY A 137 0.57 -11.24 -14.33
N LYS A 138 0.68 -11.66 -15.59
CA LYS A 138 -0.38 -11.45 -16.62
C LYS A 138 -1.49 -12.49 -16.58
N THR A 139 -1.17 -13.72 -16.21
CA THR A 139 -2.10 -14.87 -16.13
C THR A 139 -1.87 -15.60 -14.82
N PRO A 140 -2.43 -15.08 -13.70
CA PRO A 140 -2.23 -15.72 -12.41
C PRO A 140 -2.96 -17.05 -12.34
N PRO A 141 -2.47 -18.00 -11.55
CA PRO A 141 -3.26 -19.15 -11.16
C PRO A 141 -4.52 -18.71 -10.39
N ASP A 142 -5.68 -19.28 -10.72
CA ASP A 142 -6.94 -18.97 -10.00
C ASP A 142 -6.82 -19.26 -8.49
N ASP A 143 -5.99 -20.22 -8.12
CA ASP A 143 -5.72 -20.56 -6.73
C ASP A 143 -5.02 -19.42 -5.96
N LEU A 144 -4.04 -18.75 -6.57
CA LEU A 144 -3.36 -17.60 -5.98
C LEU A 144 -4.33 -16.44 -5.77
N LEU A 145 -5.15 -16.11 -6.78
CA LEU A 145 -6.15 -15.05 -6.64
C LEU A 145 -7.11 -15.33 -5.49
N ARG A 146 -7.60 -16.57 -5.39
CA ARG A 146 -8.48 -16.99 -4.31
C ARG A 146 -7.80 -16.90 -2.93
N LYS A 147 -6.53 -17.27 -2.82
CA LYS A 147 -5.76 -17.17 -1.57
C LYS A 147 -5.52 -15.72 -1.15
N LEU A 148 -5.36 -14.80 -2.11
CA LEU A 148 -5.15 -13.39 -1.85
C LEU A 148 -6.43 -12.65 -1.41
N GLN A 149 -7.62 -13.12 -1.76
CA GLN A 149 -8.88 -12.42 -1.46
C GLN A 149 -9.06 -12.14 0.03
N ALA A 150 -8.82 -13.11 0.90
CA ALA A 150 -9.02 -12.95 2.33
C ALA A 150 -8.08 -11.89 2.96
N PRO A 151 -6.75 -11.94 2.76
CA PRO A 151 -5.86 -10.90 3.27
C PRO A 151 -6.10 -9.53 2.63
N LEU A 152 -6.40 -9.43 1.32
CA LEU A 152 -6.72 -8.16 0.69
C LEU A 152 -8.01 -7.56 1.24
N LYS A 153 -9.03 -8.39 1.51
CA LYS A 153 -10.25 -7.94 2.17
C LYS A 153 -9.96 -7.43 3.58
N ALA A 154 -9.16 -8.13 4.36
CA ALA A 154 -8.81 -7.71 5.72
C ALA A 154 -8.02 -6.38 5.72
N ILE A 155 -7.13 -6.16 4.74
CA ILE A 155 -6.46 -4.88 4.51
C ILE A 155 -7.48 -3.78 4.20
N ALA A 156 -8.42 -4.03 3.28
CA ALA A 156 -9.47 -3.09 2.92
C ALA A 156 -10.30 -2.69 4.14
N ASP A 157 -10.78 -3.68 4.90
CA ASP A 157 -11.59 -3.46 6.10
C ASP A 157 -10.83 -2.62 7.15
N GLY A 158 -9.53 -2.92 7.38
CA GLY A 158 -8.68 -2.19 8.31
C GLY A 158 -8.40 -0.73 7.88
N VAL A 159 -8.20 -0.49 6.58
CA VAL A 159 -8.00 0.86 6.04
C VAL A 159 -9.30 1.67 6.10
N VAL A 160 -10.44 1.05 5.76
CA VAL A 160 -11.75 1.71 5.81
C VAL A 160 -12.15 2.07 7.24
N ALA A 161 -11.89 1.20 8.22
CA ALA A 161 -12.19 1.48 9.61
C ALA A 161 -11.50 2.74 10.14
N GLU A 162 -10.35 3.10 9.57
CA GLU A 162 -9.54 4.26 9.93
C GLU A 162 -9.38 5.25 8.75
N ALA A 163 -10.37 5.32 7.87
CA ALA A 163 -10.29 6.00 6.56
C ALA A 163 -9.73 7.42 6.63
N VAL A 164 -10.28 8.26 7.52
CA VAL A 164 -9.85 9.65 7.71
C VAL A 164 -8.38 9.69 8.15
N ASN A 165 -8.03 8.91 9.17
CA ASN A 165 -6.65 8.82 9.65
C ASN A 165 -5.71 8.28 8.57
N CYS A 166 -6.15 7.31 7.77
CA CYS A 166 -5.35 6.77 6.67
C CYS A 166 -5.10 7.81 5.57
N ALA A 167 -6.08 8.64 5.26
CA ALA A 167 -5.94 9.65 4.21
C ALA A 167 -4.96 10.78 4.60
N TYR A 168 -4.99 11.24 5.85
CA TYR A 168 -4.14 12.35 6.33
C TYR A 168 -2.74 11.92 6.80
N ASP A 169 -2.55 10.68 7.21
CA ASP A 169 -1.28 10.25 7.80
C ASP A 169 -0.18 10.07 6.73
N PRO A 170 0.98 10.73 6.88
CA PRO A 170 2.05 10.65 5.89
C PRO A 170 2.72 9.27 5.78
N ARG A 171 2.52 8.37 6.73
CA ARG A 171 3.03 6.97 6.70
C ARG A 171 1.98 6.03 6.13
N VAL A 172 0.72 6.20 6.49
CA VAL A 172 -0.37 5.30 6.10
C VAL A 172 -0.89 5.60 4.68
N SER A 173 -1.02 6.88 4.31
CA SER A 173 -1.53 7.29 3.00
C SER A 173 -0.75 6.68 1.82
N PRO A 174 0.61 6.63 1.82
CA PRO A 174 1.35 5.92 0.78
C PRO A 174 1.00 4.42 0.67
N VAL A 175 0.84 3.74 1.81
CA VAL A 175 0.48 2.31 1.83
C VAL A 175 -0.93 2.09 1.28
N ALA A 176 -1.89 2.92 1.67
CA ALA A 176 -3.27 2.87 1.16
C ALA A 176 -3.32 3.14 -0.36
N ARG A 177 -2.52 4.08 -0.87
CA ARG A 177 -2.36 4.31 -2.32
C ARG A 177 -1.70 3.13 -3.04
N LYS A 178 -0.73 2.48 -2.41
CA LYS A 178 -0.14 1.25 -2.94
C LYS A 178 -1.16 0.13 -3.01
N PHE A 179 -2.03 0.02 -2.00
CA PHE A 179 -3.13 -0.93 -1.99
C PHE A 179 -4.10 -0.69 -3.16
N LEU A 180 -4.49 0.56 -3.44
CA LEU A 180 -5.26 0.92 -4.64
C LEU A 180 -4.56 0.49 -5.94
N SER A 181 -3.23 0.64 -6.01
CA SER A 181 -2.45 0.17 -7.16
C SER A 181 -2.52 -1.35 -7.34
N VAL A 182 -2.52 -2.11 -6.25
CA VAL A 182 -2.68 -3.58 -6.28
C VAL A 182 -4.06 -3.96 -6.79
N LEU A 183 -5.12 -3.37 -6.23
CA LEU A 183 -6.50 -3.70 -6.61
C LEU A 183 -6.82 -3.32 -8.06
N SER A 184 -6.35 -2.15 -8.50
CA SER A 184 -6.59 -1.64 -9.86
C SER A 184 -5.66 -2.25 -10.92
N GLY A 185 -4.55 -2.88 -10.51
CA GLY A 185 -3.48 -3.31 -11.42
C GLY A 185 -2.75 -2.15 -12.11
N ARG A 186 -2.92 -0.91 -11.63
CA ARG A 186 -2.34 0.32 -12.19
C ARG A 186 -1.45 1.01 -11.16
N GLU A 187 -0.48 1.77 -11.60
CA GLU A 187 0.31 2.61 -10.71
C GLU A 187 -0.47 3.87 -10.34
N CYS A 188 -1.02 3.90 -9.12
CA CYS A 188 -1.88 4.98 -8.62
C CYS A 188 -1.11 6.05 -7.83
N SER A 189 0.18 5.86 -7.57
CA SER A 189 1.00 6.87 -6.89
C SER A 189 1.27 8.05 -7.81
N PRO A 190 1.21 9.32 -7.32
CA PRO A 190 1.67 10.46 -8.09
C PRO A 190 3.13 10.20 -8.46
N SER A 191 3.40 10.14 -9.77
CA SER A 191 4.74 9.90 -10.28
C SER A 191 5.71 10.91 -9.66
N SER A 192 6.76 10.43 -8.99
CA SER A 192 7.89 11.26 -8.53
C SER A 192 8.59 12.01 -9.69
N LYS A 193 8.19 11.77 -10.95
CA LYS A 193 8.57 12.52 -12.13
C LYS A 193 7.96 13.92 -12.21
N ALA A 194 6.93 14.25 -11.43
CA ALA A 194 6.41 15.61 -11.33
C ALA A 194 7.43 16.59 -10.70
N GLY A 195 8.40 16.10 -9.90
CA GLY A 195 9.54 16.91 -9.44
C GLY A 195 10.53 17.31 -10.54
N GLY A 196 10.42 16.74 -11.74
CA GLY A 196 11.27 17.05 -12.88
C GLY A 196 10.91 18.36 -13.61
N LEU A 197 9.75 18.97 -13.36
CA LEU A 197 9.37 20.20 -14.05
C LEU A 197 10.10 21.44 -13.49
N ALA A 198 10.44 21.44 -12.21
CA ALA A 198 11.15 22.56 -11.59
C ALA A 198 12.63 22.66 -12.01
N ASN A 199 13.25 21.55 -12.43
CA ASN A 199 14.64 21.53 -12.90
C ASN A 199 14.82 21.75 -14.42
N LYS A 200 13.75 21.78 -15.22
CA LYS A 200 13.80 22.01 -16.67
C LYS A 200 13.78 23.47 -17.08
N LEU A 201 13.69 24.41 -16.15
CA LEU A 201 13.74 25.86 -16.44
C LEU A 201 15.17 26.42 -16.49
N LYS A 202 16.21 25.60 -16.41
CA LYS A 202 17.59 25.99 -16.68
C LYS A 202 18.09 25.29 -17.95
N GLY A 203 17.85 25.97 -19.09
CA GLY A 203 18.62 25.97 -20.33
C GLY A 203 18.96 24.62 -20.97
N GLY A 204 18.26 24.27 -22.04
CA GLY A 204 18.65 23.23 -22.97
C GLY A 204 17.55 22.97 -23.99
N THR A 205 17.85 23.25 -25.24
CA THR A 205 16.99 23.03 -26.43
C THR A 205 16.46 21.60 -26.44
N SER A 206 15.18 21.44 -26.22
CA SER A 206 14.53 20.13 -26.21
C SER A 206 14.00 19.80 -27.61
N LYS A 207 14.47 18.69 -28.18
CA LYS A 207 13.71 17.92 -29.16
C LYS A 207 12.36 17.56 -28.55
N ALA A 208 11.28 17.91 -29.25
CA ALA A 208 9.92 17.49 -28.97
C ALA A 208 9.93 15.93 -28.89
N GLY A 209 9.95 15.40 -27.68
CA GLY A 209 9.71 13.99 -27.42
C GLY A 209 8.22 13.72 -27.63
N ALA A 210 7.92 12.90 -28.63
CA ALA A 210 6.61 12.39 -28.90
C ALA A 210 5.93 11.99 -27.56
N PHE A 211 4.69 12.44 -27.37
CA PHE A 211 3.74 11.78 -26.51
C PHE A 211 3.75 10.33 -26.97
N ALA A 212 4.36 9.44 -26.18
CA ALA A 212 4.18 8.04 -26.38
C ALA A 212 2.67 7.83 -26.24
N ASP A 213 2.05 7.51 -27.35
CA ASP A 213 0.73 6.96 -27.45
C ASP A 213 0.72 5.73 -26.52
N SER A 214 0.32 5.95 -25.26
CA SER A 214 -0.09 4.88 -24.38
C SER A 214 -1.41 4.43 -24.99
N GLY A 215 -1.29 3.49 -25.94
CA GLY A 215 -2.43 2.89 -26.61
C GLY A 215 -3.47 2.63 -25.53
N ILE A 216 -4.67 3.15 -25.76
CA ILE A 216 -5.86 2.80 -25.02
C ILE A 216 -6.12 1.33 -25.35
N GLY A 217 -5.27 0.45 -24.76
CA GLY A 217 -5.51 -0.98 -24.70
C GLY A 217 -6.84 -1.15 -23.99
N GLN A 218 -7.67 -2.02 -24.51
CA GLN A 218 -8.92 -2.41 -23.85
C GLN A 218 -8.66 -2.55 -22.36
N PRO A 219 -9.56 -2.07 -21.48
CA PRO A 219 -9.37 -2.17 -20.05
C PRO A 219 -9.09 -3.64 -19.72
N GLU A 220 -7.84 -3.96 -19.40
CA GLU A 220 -7.53 -5.27 -18.83
C GLU A 220 -8.48 -5.39 -17.64
N ARG A 221 -9.31 -6.42 -17.62
CA ARG A 221 -10.25 -6.64 -16.51
C ARG A 221 -9.44 -6.60 -15.23
N HIS A 222 -9.75 -5.62 -14.39
CA HIS A 222 -9.11 -5.52 -13.07
C HIS A 222 -9.33 -6.85 -12.37
N ARG A 223 -8.25 -7.50 -11.94
CA ARG A 223 -8.30 -8.85 -11.35
C ARG A 223 -9.02 -8.87 -10.02
N PHE A 224 -9.03 -7.72 -9.36
CA PHE A 224 -9.70 -7.47 -8.10
C PHE A 224 -10.77 -6.36 -8.28
N ALA A 225 -11.56 -6.43 -9.36
CA ALA A 225 -12.53 -5.39 -9.71
C ALA A 225 -13.62 -5.23 -8.65
N ASP A 226 -14.10 -6.34 -8.11
CA ASP A 226 -15.15 -6.33 -7.08
C ASP A 226 -14.59 -5.79 -5.76
N GLU A 227 -13.36 -6.18 -5.38
CA GLU A 227 -12.67 -5.68 -4.20
C GLU A 227 -12.33 -4.20 -4.34
N LEU A 228 -11.89 -3.75 -5.53
CA LEU A 228 -11.62 -2.34 -5.80
C LEU A 228 -12.90 -1.50 -5.64
N LYS A 229 -14.00 -1.96 -6.24
CA LYS A 229 -15.29 -1.27 -6.14
C LYS A 229 -15.76 -1.20 -4.70
N ALA A 230 -15.78 -2.31 -4.00
CA ALA A 230 -16.23 -2.36 -2.60
C ALA A 230 -15.37 -1.45 -1.70
N PHE A 231 -14.05 -1.45 -1.91
CA PHE A 231 -13.12 -0.59 -1.17
C PHE A 231 -13.37 0.90 -1.47
N ALA A 232 -13.53 1.26 -2.74
CA ALA A 232 -13.79 2.65 -3.14
C ALA A 232 -15.13 3.16 -2.59
N ASP A 233 -16.20 2.36 -2.68
CA ASP A 233 -17.52 2.67 -2.16
C ASP A 233 -17.45 2.94 -0.64
N ALA A 234 -16.77 2.05 0.10
CA ALA A 234 -16.64 2.18 1.55
C ALA A 234 -15.76 3.37 1.97
N MET A 235 -14.64 3.61 1.25
CA MET A 235 -13.76 4.75 1.51
C MET A 235 -14.47 6.07 1.26
N LEU A 236 -15.22 6.20 0.17
CA LEU A 236 -15.95 7.43 -0.13
C LEU A 236 -17.03 7.70 0.91
N ALA A 237 -17.78 6.69 1.32
CA ALA A 237 -18.77 6.85 2.39
C ALA A 237 -18.13 7.29 3.72
N ALA A 238 -16.96 6.74 4.05
CA ALA A 238 -16.24 7.10 5.28
C ALA A 238 -15.57 8.48 5.20
N LEU A 239 -15.16 8.93 4.02
CA LEU A 239 -14.47 10.20 3.80
C LEU A 239 -15.43 11.35 3.43
N GLU A 240 -16.71 11.09 3.16
CA GLU A 240 -17.69 12.10 2.73
C GLU A 240 -17.64 13.40 3.57
N PRO A 241 -17.61 13.34 4.91
CA PRO A 241 -17.57 14.56 5.73
C PRO A 241 -16.29 15.37 5.58
N GLU A 242 -15.19 14.75 5.17
CA GLU A 242 -13.84 15.31 5.10
C GLU A 242 -13.34 15.55 3.66
N LEU A 243 -14.12 15.21 2.65
CA LEU A 243 -13.66 15.26 1.25
C LEU A 243 -13.09 16.62 0.87
N TRP A 244 -13.74 17.72 1.27
CA TRP A 244 -13.26 19.06 0.97
C TRP A 244 -11.92 19.36 1.66
N ASN A 245 -11.81 19.04 2.95
CA ASN A 245 -10.57 19.26 3.71
C ASN A 245 -9.40 18.41 3.16
N LEU A 246 -9.69 17.21 2.67
CA LEU A 246 -8.70 16.33 2.04
C LEU A 246 -8.11 16.93 0.75
N THR A 247 -8.85 17.76 0.02
CA THR A 247 -8.31 18.41 -1.20
C THR A 247 -7.22 19.43 -0.88
N GLU A 248 -7.25 20.02 0.30
CA GLU A 248 -6.28 21.03 0.77
C GLU A 248 -5.08 20.39 1.48
N ASP A 249 -5.18 19.14 1.90
CA ASP A 249 -4.09 18.40 2.55
C ASP A 249 -3.19 17.68 1.54
N ALA A 250 -1.89 17.67 1.78
CA ALA A 250 -0.92 17.05 0.86
C ALA A 250 -1.07 15.52 0.74
N CYS A 251 -1.35 14.83 1.84
CA CYS A 251 -1.58 13.38 1.85
C CYS A 251 -2.99 13.06 1.34
N GLY A 252 -3.99 13.83 1.80
CA GLY A 252 -5.39 13.70 1.41
C GLY A 252 -5.59 13.87 -0.09
N SER A 253 -5.10 14.98 -0.67
CA SER A 253 -5.21 15.21 -2.12
C SER A 253 -4.51 14.13 -2.94
N ALA A 254 -3.33 13.65 -2.49
CA ALA A 254 -2.64 12.55 -3.16
C ALA A 254 -3.42 11.23 -3.08
N PHE A 255 -4.13 10.98 -1.98
CA PHE A 255 -5.00 9.81 -1.82
C PHE A 255 -6.22 9.89 -2.76
N LEU A 256 -6.90 11.05 -2.82
CA LEU A 256 -8.02 11.27 -3.73
C LEU A 256 -7.61 11.11 -5.21
N GLN A 257 -6.45 11.64 -5.59
CA GLN A 257 -5.88 11.43 -6.92
C GLN A 257 -5.62 9.95 -7.22
N ALA A 258 -5.13 9.20 -6.24
CA ALA A 258 -4.90 7.77 -6.40
C ALA A 258 -6.21 7.00 -6.60
N MET A 259 -7.29 7.38 -5.90
CA MET A 259 -8.63 6.81 -6.11
C MET A 259 -9.15 7.07 -7.53
N LEU A 260 -9.03 8.31 -8.02
CA LEU A 260 -9.42 8.63 -9.40
C LEU A 260 -8.61 7.85 -10.43
N ASN A 261 -7.29 7.73 -10.22
CA ASN A 261 -6.40 6.97 -11.10
C ASN A 261 -6.72 5.47 -11.11
N ALA A 262 -7.09 4.90 -9.97
CA ALA A 262 -7.49 3.50 -9.86
C ALA A 262 -8.72 3.17 -10.73
N HIS A 263 -9.63 4.13 -10.89
CA HIS A 263 -10.87 4.01 -11.66
C HIS A 263 -10.77 4.62 -13.07
N GLN A 264 -9.57 4.99 -13.52
CA GLN A 264 -9.39 5.56 -14.87
C GLN A 264 -9.87 4.58 -15.96
N GLY A 265 -10.81 5.03 -16.81
CA GLY A 265 -11.41 4.22 -17.86
C GLY A 265 -12.71 3.51 -17.45
N ASP A 266 -13.08 3.55 -16.18
CA ASP A 266 -14.38 3.14 -15.68
C ASP A 266 -15.28 4.38 -15.53
N ALA A 267 -16.01 4.71 -16.61
CA ALA A 267 -16.88 5.88 -16.62
C ALA A 267 -18.01 5.78 -15.58
N ALA A 268 -18.50 4.58 -15.29
CA ALA A 268 -19.55 4.39 -14.30
C ALA A 268 -19.04 4.71 -12.88
N ALA A 269 -17.84 4.21 -12.53
CA ALA A 269 -17.22 4.53 -11.25
C ALA A 269 -16.86 6.02 -11.14
N LEU A 270 -16.28 6.61 -12.18
CA LEU A 270 -15.92 8.04 -12.17
C LEU A 270 -17.15 8.95 -12.07
N ASN A 271 -18.25 8.62 -12.75
CA ASN A 271 -19.52 9.37 -12.65
C ASN A 271 -20.12 9.33 -11.25
N TRP A 272 -19.72 8.38 -10.42
CA TRP A 272 -20.15 8.32 -9.03
C TRP A 272 -19.13 8.97 -8.08
N ILE A 273 -17.85 8.77 -8.31
CA ILE A 273 -16.76 9.30 -7.47
C ILE A 273 -16.63 10.83 -7.62
N VAL A 274 -16.63 11.35 -8.85
CA VAL A 274 -16.38 12.77 -9.13
C VAL A 274 -17.47 13.68 -8.52
N PRO A 275 -18.78 13.39 -8.66
CA PRO A 275 -19.81 14.16 -7.98
C PRO A 275 -19.67 14.18 -6.45
N GLY A 276 -19.28 13.05 -5.85
CA GLY A 276 -18.98 12.97 -4.42
C GLY A 276 -17.87 13.95 -4.01
N PHE A 277 -16.79 14.02 -4.78
CA PHE A 277 -15.69 14.97 -4.54
C PHE A 277 -16.10 16.43 -4.72
N LEU A 278 -17.03 16.70 -5.64
CA LEU A 278 -17.54 18.05 -5.89
C LEU A 278 -18.67 18.45 -4.93
N GLY A 279 -19.06 17.59 -4.01
CA GLY A 279 -20.20 17.81 -3.10
C GLY A 279 -21.55 17.84 -3.83
N CYS A 280 -21.61 17.25 -5.02
CA CYS A 280 -22.83 17.12 -5.81
C CYS A 280 -23.42 15.73 -5.56
N ALA A 281 -24.60 15.64 -4.93
CA ALA A 281 -25.31 14.37 -4.89
C ALA A 281 -25.66 13.94 -6.33
N PRO A 282 -25.42 12.69 -6.76
CA PRO A 282 -25.88 12.21 -8.03
C PRO A 282 -27.42 12.14 -7.97
N GLU A 283 -28.09 13.10 -8.55
CA GLU A 283 -29.51 12.97 -8.84
C GLU A 283 -29.66 11.95 -9.96
N GLU A 284 -30.41 10.89 -9.73
CA GLU A 284 -30.55 9.71 -10.60
C GLU A 284 -30.98 10.01 -12.05
N ASN A 285 -31.27 11.26 -12.41
CA ASN A 285 -31.77 11.68 -13.72
C ASN A 285 -31.26 13.03 -14.24
N THR A 286 -30.17 13.57 -13.74
CA THR A 286 -29.68 14.87 -14.25
C THR A 286 -28.96 14.67 -15.59
N PRO A 287 -29.37 15.29 -16.69
CA PRO A 287 -28.64 15.27 -17.96
C PRO A 287 -27.24 15.84 -17.76
N GLU A 288 -26.22 15.24 -18.43
CA GLU A 288 -24.78 15.60 -18.31
C GLU A 288 -24.49 17.11 -18.40
N GLY A 289 -25.36 17.91 -19.01
CA GLY A 289 -25.21 19.35 -19.14
C GLY A 289 -25.55 20.19 -17.91
N GLU A 290 -26.32 19.67 -16.95
CA GLU A 290 -26.71 20.42 -15.72
C GLU A 290 -25.67 20.31 -14.61
N LEU A 291 -24.87 19.24 -14.58
CA LEU A 291 -23.78 19.05 -13.61
C LEU A 291 -22.69 20.12 -13.74
N LEU A 292 -22.41 20.59 -14.96
CA LEU A 292 -21.44 21.66 -15.21
C LEU A 292 -21.97 23.05 -14.88
N ALA A 293 -23.27 23.29 -14.98
CA ALA A 293 -23.90 24.58 -14.70
C ALA A 293 -23.90 24.91 -13.18
N ASN A 294 -23.98 23.90 -12.32
CA ASN A 294 -23.96 24.09 -10.87
C ASN A 294 -22.56 24.24 -10.27
N ALA A 295 -21.51 23.87 -11.00
CA ALA A 295 -20.11 24.06 -10.59
C ALA A 295 -19.64 25.52 -10.67
N ASP A 296 -20.28 26.34 -11.52
CA ASP A 296 -19.93 27.76 -11.72
C ASP A 296 -20.63 28.72 -10.70
N GLU A 297 -21.55 28.21 -9.86
CA GLU A 297 -22.27 29.04 -8.88
C GLU A 297 -21.76 28.94 -7.42
N LYS A 298 -20.69 28.21 -7.17
CA LYS A 298 -20.03 28.14 -5.86
C LYS A 298 -18.57 28.56 -5.97
#